data_7bce1465a8ea18e20027a1944155c47b
#
_entry.id   7bce1465a8ea18e20027a1944155c47b
#
_cell.length_a   1.000
_cell.length_b   1.000
_cell.length_c   1.000
_cell.angle_alpha   90.00
_cell.angle_beta   90.00
_cell.angle_gamma   90.00
#
_symmetry.space_group_name_H-M   'P 1'
#
loop_
_entity.id
_entity.type
_entity.pdbx_description
1 polymer ?
#
loop_
_entity_poly.entity_id
_entity_poly.type
_entity_poly.pdbx_seq_one_letter_code
_entity_poly.pdbx_strand_id
1 'polypeptide(L)'
;MELKKHFSKLSVACDVFFAAALISLLFVSCASTDYIEENYDANVQKLVSCAPYTDESVEFTSEYLVDEVRAAEIREYFKANAGLDLDALAASEKTTWEKAVELAVFVAKNIPHNNQKEWLQERNAITLWEYSRRFPSGFNCRWHSTILSELMLSIGIKNRFITCLPEDKDDGDCHVVNIVWLPENEQWAMIDSDMVEYVTGEGGKLLSLAEMREYVIAGKPFTVNVLPGFENSWVAAESGLKYMQAYWAKNLYWFALHSTYGFDLEGTRTLPDTYVCLVPPGYDCSDSSNGSVVTTNAVAFWGE
;
A
#
# COMPACT_ATOMS: atom_id res chain seq x y z
N MET A 1 15.31 -60.17 -11.84
CA MET A 1 13.90 -59.95 -11.51
C MET A 1 13.78 -59.26 -10.17
N GLU A 2 14.48 -58.07 -10.01
CA GLU A 2 14.53 -57.30 -8.75
C GLU A 2 14.49 -55.79 -8.90
N LEU A 3 14.07 -55.26 -10.06
CA LEU A 3 14.08 -53.81 -10.34
C LEU A 3 12.66 -53.17 -10.39
N LYS A 4 11.62 -53.89 -9.98
CA LYS A 4 10.24 -53.35 -10.05
C LYS A 4 9.58 -53.07 -8.69
N LYS A 5 10.30 -53.16 -7.56
CA LYS A 5 9.74 -52.92 -6.21
C LYS A 5 10.12 -51.60 -5.55
N HIS A 6 10.97 -50.74 -6.19
CA HIS A 6 11.42 -49.47 -5.60
C HIS A 6 10.71 -48.20 -6.10
N PHE A 7 9.88 -48.32 -7.13
CA PHE A 7 9.16 -47.14 -7.66
C PHE A 7 7.79 -46.89 -7.05
N SER A 8 7.23 -47.80 -6.29
CA SER A 8 5.90 -47.65 -5.69
C SER A 8 5.85 -46.99 -4.30
N LYS A 9 7.01 -46.80 -3.66
CA LYS A 9 7.09 -46.15 -2.34
C LYS A 9 7.46 -44.69 -2.36
N LEU A 10 7.94 -44.14 -3.49
CA LEU A 10 8.26 -42.71 -3.61
C LEU A 10 7.04 -41.86 -4.00
N SER A 11 6.02 -42.41 -4.65
CA SER A 11 4.84 -41.62 -5.08
C SER A 11 3.88 -41.31 -3.92
N VAL A 12 3.77 -42.21 -2.95
CA VAL A 12 2.87 -42.02 -1.79
C VAL A 12 3.43 -41.02 -0.76
N ALA A 13 4.75 -40.87 -0.69
CA ALA A 13 5.37 -39.91 0.22
C ALA A 13 5.29 -38.46 -0.29
N CYS A 14 5.26 -38.22 -1.60
CA CYS A 14 5.07 -36.88 -2.19
C CYS A 14 3.63 -36.37 -2.01
N ASP A 15 2.63 -37.23 -2.18
CA ASP A 15 1.22 -36.80 -2.09
C ASP A 15 0.81 -36.45 -0.64
N VAL A 16 1.39 -37.11 0.36
CA VAL A 16 1.13 -36.80 1.77
C VAL A 16 1.83 -35.51 2.22
N PHE A 17 3.00 -35.18 1.67
CA PHE A 17 3.68 -33.93 1.98
C PHE A 17 3.00 -32.71 1.32
N PHE A 18 2.45 -32.87 0.12
CA PHE A 18 1.70 -31.80 -0.55
C PHE A 18 0.36 -31.51 0.14
N ALA A 19 -0.34 -32.52 0.60
CA ALA A 19 -1.60 -32.36 1.34
C ALA A 19 -1.39 -31.72 2.72
N ALA A 20 -0.31 -32.06 3.43
CA ALA A 20 0.02 -31.47 4.72
C ALA A 20 0.50 -30.01 4.60
N ALA A 21 1.22 -29.65 3.52
CA ALA A 21 1.65 -28.27 3.25
C ALA A 21 0.48 -27.36 2.84
N LEU A 22 -0.50 -27.87 2.07
CA LEU A 22 -1.72 -27.13 1.74
C LEU A 22 -2.63 -26.90 2.95
N ILE A 23 -2.73 -27.88 3.84
CA ILE A 23 -3.56 -27.77 5.06
C ILE A 23 -2.91 -26.79 6.06
N SER A 24 -1.59 -26.76 6.18
CA SER A 24 -0.89 -25.79 7.04
C SER A 24 -0.97 -24.36 6.51
N LEU A 25 -0.99 -24.13 5.19
CA LEU A 25 -1.16 -22.80 4.58
C LEU A 25 -2.60 -22.27 4.77
N LEU A 26 -3.61 -23.13 4.78
CA LEU A 26 -5.00 -22.72 5.06
C LEU A 26 -5.23 -22.37 6.53
N PHE A 27 -4.57 -23.07 7.46
CA PHE A 27 -4.67 -22.78 8.90
C PHE A 27 -3.90 -21.52 9.31
N VAL A 28 -2.77 -21.19 8.68
CA VAL A 28 -2.02 -19.96 8.96
C VAL A 28 -2.80 -18.72 8.50
N SER A 29 -3.54 -18.81 7.37
CA SER A 29 -4.38 -17.70 6.90
C SER A 29 -5.57 -17.40 7.83
N CYS A 30 -6.27 -18.43 8.34
CA CYS A 30 -7.38 -18.24 9.29
C CYS A 30 -6.89 -17.72 10.65
N ALA A 31 -5.78 -18.26 11.17
CA ALA A 31 -5.24 -17.82 12.45
C ALA A 31 -4.77 -16.36 12.44
N SER A 32 -4.25 -15.87 11.32
CA SER A 32 -3.82 -14.47 11.21
C SER A 32 -4.99 -13.48 11.16
N THR A 33 -6.11 -13.85 10.55
CA THR A 33 -7.32 -13.01 10.47
C THR A 33 -7.96 -12.86 11.85
N ASP A 34 -8.21 -13.96 12.55
CA ASP A 34 -8.76 -13.96 13.91
C ASP A 34 -7.86 -13.17 14.87
N TYR A 35 -6.54 -13.33 14.77
CA TYR A 35 -5.58 -12.62 15.60
C TYR A 35 -5.65 -11.10 15.44
N ILE A 36 -5.84 -10.58 14.23
CA ILE A 36 -5.94 -9.14 13.98
C ILE A 36 -7.24 -8.57 14.57
N GLU A 37 -8.38 -9.25 14.37
CA GLU A 37 -9.67 -8.83 14.92
C GLU A 37 -9.69 -8.90 16.46
N GLU A 38 -9.16 -9.95 17.06
CA GLU A 38 -9.07 -10.13 18.51
C GLU A 38 -8.19 -9.07 19.20
N ASN A 39 -7.20 -8.51 18.48
CA ASN A 39 -6.31 -7.47 19.03
C ASN A 39 -6.74 -6.04 18.67
N TYR A 40 -7.93 -5.83 18.08
CA TYR A 40 -8.40 -4.49 17.68
C TYR A 40 -8.33 -3.49 18.85
N ASP A 41 -8.97 -3.81 19.97
CA ASP A 41 -9.01 -2.92 21.14
C ASP A 41 -7.60 -2.64 21.71
N ALA A 42 -6.73 -3.65 21.73
CA ALA A 42 -5.36 -3.49 22.17
C ALA A 42 -4.57 -2.54 21.25
N ASN A 43 -4.73 -2.64 19.95
CA ASN A 43 -4.08 -1.75 18.99
C ASN A 43 -4.63 -0.31 19.07
N VAL A 44 -5.93 -0.16 19.22
CA VAL A 44 -6.54 1.16 19.50
C VAL A 44 -5.96 1.78 20.78
N GLN A 45 -5.82 1.01 21.87
CA GLN A 45 -5.23 1.49 23.11
C GLN A 45 -3.76 1.91 22.96
N LYS A 46 -2.98 1.22 22.13
CA LYS A 46 -1.61 1.63 21.79
C LYS A 46 -1.61 3.02 21.13
N LEU A 47 -2.48 3.25 20.14
CA LEU A 47 -2.63 4.56 19.48
C LEU A 47 -3.07 5.65 20.45
N VAL A 48 -4.08 5.37 21.29
CA VAL A 48 -4.60 6.35 22.29
C VAL A 48 -3.55 6.70 23.34
N SER A 49 -2.67 5.77 23.70
CA SER A 49 -1.60 5.99 24.69
C SER A 49 -0.37 6.71 24.13
N CYS A 50 -0.26 6.88 22.80
CA CYS A 50 0.82 7.63 22.19
C CYS A 50 0.81 9.10 22.66
N ALA A 51 1.99 9.66 22.92
CA ALA A 51 2.12 11.09 23.03
C ALA A 51 1.72 11.77 21.70
N PRO A 52 1.06 12.93 21.73
CA PRO A 52 0.76 13.69 20.52
C PRO A 52 2.03 14.00 19.72
N TYR A 53 1.90 14.05 18.41
CA TYR A 53 2.98 14.54 17.56
C TYR A 53 3.40 15.95 17.96
N THR A 54 4.66 16.27 17.73
CA THR A 54 5.22 17.59 18.02
C THR A 54 5.30 18.42 16.75
N ASP A 55 5.60 19.69 16.90
CA ASP A 55 5.95 20.63 15.83
C ASP A 55 7.46 20.92 15.76
N GLU A 56 8.26 20.14 16.51
CA GLU A 56 9.71 20.21 16.42
C GLU A 56 10.19 19.85 15.02
N SER A 57 10.89 20.79 14.38
CA SER A 57 11.36 20.58 13.01
C SER A 57 12.60 19.68 13.00
N VAL A 58 12.55 18.68 12.15
CA VAL A 58 13.73 17.94 11.69
C VAL A 58 13.94 18.36 10.22
N GLU A 59 15.18 18.72 9.91
CA GLU A 59 15.48 19.15 8.55
C GLU A 59 15.46 17.96 7.59
N PHE A 60 14.51 17.96 6.68
CA PHE A 60 14.51 17.13 5.47
C PHE A 60 13.85 17.93 4.34
N THR A 61 14.32 17.68 3.14
CA THR A 61 13.73 18.30 1.94
C THR A 61 12.60 17.44 1.43
N SER A 62 11.45 18.05 1.18
CA SER A 62 10.35 17.40 0.48
C SER A 62 10.20 18.07 -0.89
N GLU A 63 10.52 17.34 -1.95
CA GLU A 63 10.54 17.86 -3.31
C GLU A 63 9.60 17.08 -4.24
N TYR A 64 8.93 17.80 -5.14
CA TYR A 64 8.12 17.23 -6.21
C TYR A 64 8.92 17.29 -7.51
N LEU A 65 9.49 16.15 -7.88
CA LEU A 65 10.37 16.02 -9.06
C LEU A 65 9.66 15.14 -10.11
N VAL A 66 8.83 15.74 -10.92
CA VAL A 66 8.17 15.08 -12.04
C VAL A 66 8.91 15.40 -13.34
N ASP A 67 9.43 14.36 -13.97
CA ASP A 67 10.07 14.43 -15.28
C ASP A 67 9.01 14.21 -16.38
N GLU A 68 8.74 15.23 -17.18
CA GLU A 68 7.77 15.16 -18.28
C GLU A 68 8.18 14.19 -19.40
N VAL A 69 9.46 13.92 -19.58
CA VAL A 69 9.92 12.92 -20.55
C VAL A 69 9.53 11.53 -20.04
N ARG A 70 9.78 11.27 -18.76
CA ARG A 70 9.38 10.00 -18.13
C ARG A 70 7.87 9.84 -18.07
N ALA A 71 7.15 10.90 -17.75
CA ALA A 71 5.69 10.91 -17.79
C ALA A 71 5.13 10.54 -19.17
N ALA A 72 5.68 11.14 -20.23
CA ALA A 72 5.29 10.83 -21.61
C ALA A 72 5.59 9.37 -21.99
N GLU A 73 6.77 8.86 -21.62
CA GLU A 73 7.14 7.46 -21.84
C GLU A 73 6.13 6.48 -21.20
N ILE A 74 5.72 6.75 -19.96
CA ILE A 74 4.73 5.92 -19.26
C ILE A 74 3.38 5.99 -19.99
N ARG A 75 2.92 7.19 -20.40
CA ARG A 75 1.65 7.36 -21.15
C ARG A 75 1.66 6.59 -22.46
N GLU A 76 2.71 6.71 -23.26
CA GLU A 76 2.86 5.98 -24.52
C GLU A 76 2.91 4.47 -24.29
N TYR A 77 3.68 4.03 -23.31
CA TYR A 77 3.83 2.61 -23.01
C TYR A 77 2.50 1.98 -22.62
N PHE A 78 1.75 2.57 -21.68
CA PHE A 78 0.48 2.03 -21.21
C PHE A 78 -0.62 2.06 -22.28
N LYS A 79 -0.63 3.09 -23.11
CA LYS A 79 -1.53 3.15 -24.27
C LYS A 79 -1.26 2.01 -25.25
N ALA A 80 0.01 1.74 -25.57
CA ALA A 80 0.40 0.71 -26.53
C ALA A 80 0.27 -0.72 -25.99
N ASN A 81 0.60 -0.95 -24.71
CA ASN A 81 0.79 -2.30 -24.16
C ASN A 81 -0.28 -2.73 -23.16
N ALA A 82 -1.05 -1.79 -22.63
CA ALA A 82 -2.06 -2.05 -21.60
C ALA A 82 -3.48 -1.59 -22.00
N GLY A 83 -3.61 -0.88 -23.12
CA GLY A 83 -4.89 -0.32 -23.57
C GLY A 83 -5.40 0.81 -22.67
N LEU A 84 -4.53 1.41 -21.84
CA LEU A 84 -4.86 2.51 -20.92
C LEU A 84 -4.44 3.85 -21.57
N ASP A 85 -5.41 4.63 -22.04
CA ASP A 85 -5.16 5.96 -22.61
C ASP A 85 -5.09 7.03 -21.51
N LEU A 86 -3.89 7.21 -20.95
CA LEU A 86 -3.61 8.17 -19.89
C LEU A 86 -3.78 9.61 -20.34
N ASP A 87 -3.53 9.93 -21.62
CA ASP A 87 -3.76 11.29 -22.14
C ASP A 87 -5.24 11.61 -22.21
N ALA A 88 -6.07 10.65 -22.62
CA ALA A 88 -7.53 10.80 -22.61
C ALA A 88 -8.08 10.96 -21.19
N LEU A 89 -7.54 10.18 -20.24
CA LEU A 89 -7.92 10.31 -18.83
C LEU A 89 -7.50 11.67 -18.27
N ALA A 90 -6.28 12.13 -18.54
CA ALA A 90 -5.80 13.43 -18.09
C ALA A 90 -6.70 14.57 -18.61
N ALA A 91 -7.09 14.52 -19.89
CA ALA A 91 -7.92 15.52 -20.55
C ALA A 91 -9.43 15.45 -20.18
N SER A 92 -9.86 14.41 -19.46
CA SER A 92 -11.26 14.26 -19.09
C SER A 92 -11.73 15.28 -18.05
N GLU A 93 -13.05 15.57 -18.03
CA GLU A 93 -13.69 16.45 -17.03
C GLU A 93 -13.84 15.83 -15.64
N LYS A 94 -13.29 14.63 -15.41
CA LYS A 94 -13.30 13.97 -14.11
C LYS A 94 -12.49 14.76 -13.09
N THR A 95 -12.95 14.74 -11.84
CA THR A 95 -12.19 15.27 -10.72
C THR A 95 -10.87 14.51 -10.51
N THR A 96 -9.95 15.07 -9.75
CA THR A 96 -8.70 14.40 -9.40
C THR A 96 -8.96 13.05 -8.72
N TRP A 97 -9.95 13.00 -7.82
CA TRP A 97 -10.33 11.76 -7.15
C TRP A 97 -10.88 10.70 -8.10
N GLU A 98 -11.79 11.06 -8.99
CA GLU A 98 -12.36 10.13 -9.98
C GLU A 98 -11.28 9.55 -10.90
N LYS A 99 -10.29 10.35 -11.30
CA LYS A 99 -9.13 9.88 -12.08
C LYS A 99 -8.27 8.90 -11.27
N ALA A 100 -7.99 9.22 -10.00
CA ALA A 100 -7.23 8.34 -9.11
C ALA A 100 -7.95 7.00 -8.87
N VAL A 101 -9.26 7.02 -8.66
CA VAL A 101 -10.10 5.80 -8.53
C VAL A 101 -10.04 4.96 -9.80
N GLU A 102 -10.14 5.57 -10.98
CA GLU A 102 -10.06 4.83 -12.24
C GLU A 102 -8.70 4.14 -12.42
N LEU A 103 -7.61 4.80 -12.06
CA LEU A 103 -6.28 4.21 -12.08
C LEU A 103 -6.12 3.09 -11.04
N ALA A 104 -6.62 3.28 -9.82
CA ALA A 104 -6.59 2.24 -8.79
C ALA A 104 -7.39 1.01 -9.21
N VAL A 105 -8.58 1.21 -9.79
CA VAL A 105 -9.41 0.13 -10.37
C VAL A 105 -8.68 -0.57 -11.52
N PHE A 106 -7.99 0.17 -12.38
CA PHE A 106 -7.18 -0.42 -13.45
C PHE A 106 -6.08 -1.31 -12.91
N VAL A 107 -5.30 -0.83 -11.92
CA VAL A 107 -4.23 -1.62 -11.30
C VAL A 107 -4.81 -2.88 -10.66
N ALA A 108 -5.81 -2.75 -9.82
CA ALA A 108 -6.44 -3.84 -9.08
C ALA A 108 -7.06 -4.93 -10.00
N LYS A 109 -7.69 -4.53 -11.11
CA LYS A 109 -8.28 -5.48 -12.07
C LYS A 109 -7.24 -6.28 -12.86
N ASN A 110 -6.06 -5.73 -13.04
CA ASN A 110 -5.03 -6.35 -13.87
C ASN A 110 -3.96 -7.09 -13.08
N ILE A 111 -3.84 -6.80 -11.77
CA ILE A 111 -2.75 -7.31 -10.93
C ILE A 111 -3.36 -7.79 -9.61
N PRO A 112 -3.38 -9.11 -9.35
CA PRO A 112 -3.82 -9.64 -8.07
C PRO A 112 -2.82 -9.36 -6.94
N HIS A 113 -3.32 -9.29 -5.70
CA HIS A 113 -2.47 -9.31 -4.51
C HIS A 113 -1.77 -10.67 -4.36
N ASN A 114 -0.46 -10.66 -4.15
CA ASN A 114 0.33 -11.85 -3.80
C ASN A 114 1.74 -11.44 -3.32
N ASN A 115 2.52 -12.41 -2.90
CA ASN A 115 3.96 -12.23 -2.79
C ASN A 115 4.62 -12.38 -4.17
N GLN A 116 5.58 -11.52 -4.46
CA GLN A 116 6.33 -11.57 -5.72
C GLN A 116 7.17 -12.86 -5.83
N LYS A 117 7.26 -13.40 -7.05
CA LYS A 117 8.01 -14.63 -7.34
C LYS A 117 9.52 -14.39 -7.43
N GLU A 118 9.91 -13.20 -7.81
CA GLU A 118 11.31 -12.77 -7.88
C GLU A 118 11.41 -11.29 -7.54
N TRP A 119 12.57 -10.85 -7.11
CA TRP A 119 12.82 -9.45 -6.79
C TRP A 119 13.39 -8.73 -8.01
N LEU A 120 12.74 -7.62 -8.41
CA LEU A 120 13.26 -6.74 -9.45
C LEU A 120 14.21 -5.72 -8.85
N GLN A 121 15.30 -5.42 -9.57
CA GLN A 121 16.23 -4.36 -9.21
C GLN A 121 15.59 -2.98 -9.42
N GLU A 122 14.95 -2.78 -10.58
CA GLU A 122 14.19 -1.57 -10.90
C GLU A 122 12.70 -1.86 -10.78
N ARG A 123 11.99 -1.01 -10.03
CA ARG A 123 10.57 -1.16 -9.74
C ARG A 123 9.87 0.16 -10.05
N ASN A 124 9.37 0.28 -11.26
CA ASN A 124 8.62 1.40 -11.78
C ASN A 124 7.39 0.90 -12.53
N ALA A 125 6.51 1.80 -12.97
CA ALA A 125 5.25 1.42 -13.59
C ALA A 125 5.42 0.44 -14.77
N ILE A 126 6.42 0.66 -15.63
CA ILE A 126 6.66 -0.18 -16.82
C ILE A 126 7.17 -1.56 -16.40
N THR A 127 8.24 -1.62 -15.60
CA THR A 127 8.84 -2.90 -15.20
C THR A 127 7.90 -3.74 -14.34
N LEU A 128 7.08 -3.12 -13.50
CA LEU A 128 6.07 -3.81 -12.69
C LEU A 128 4.91 -4.31 -13.55
N TRP A 129 4.49 -3.54 -14.57
CA TRP A 129 3.50 -4.02 -15.52
C TRP A 129 4.01 -5.23 -16.29
N GLU A 130 5.22 -5.20 -16.83
CA GLU A 130 5.83 -6.34 -17.53
C GLU A 130 5.99 -7.55 -16.62
N TYR A 131 6.39 -7.34 -15.36
CA TYR A 131 6.44 -8.39 -14.35
C TYR A 131 5.06 -9.06 -14.17
N SER A 132 4.00 -8.27 -14.02
CA SER A 132 2.65 -8.81 -13.85
C SER A 132 2.15 -9.63 -15.04
N ARG A 133 2.61 -9.32 -16.26
CA ARG A 133 2.30 -10.13 -17.47
C ARG A 133 3.07 -11.45 -17.50
N ARG A 134 4.30 -11.44 -16.97
CA ARG A 134 5.12 -12.65 -16.83
C ARG A 134 4.67 -13.52 -15.64
N PHE A 135 4.24 -12.90 -14.56
CA PHE A 135 3.76 -13.54 -13.34
C PHE A 135 2.32 -13.11 -12.99
N PRO A 136 1.30 -13.73 -13.62
CA PRO A 136 -0.10 -13.34 -13.42
C PRO A 136 -0.64 -13.55 -11.99
N SER A 137 0.13 -14.19 -11.10
CA SER A 137 -0.20 -14.29 -9.69
C SER A 137 -0.14 -12.94 -8.94
N GLY A 138 0.48 -11.93 -9.54
CA GLY A 138 0.58 -10.59 -8.97
C GLY A 138 1.76 -10.37 -8.03
N PHE A 139 1.64 -9.35 -7.18
CA PHE A 139 2.65 -8.93 -6.22
C PHE A 139 2.03 -8.18 -5.03
N ASN A 140 2.86 -7.70 -4.08
CA ASN A 140 2.41 -7.14 -2.82
C ASN A 140 2.01 -5.65 -2.89
N CYS A 141 1.50 -5.13 -1.76
CA CYS A 141 1.01 -3.76 -1.60
C CYS A 141 2.02 -2.68 -2.04
N ARG A 142 3.32 -2.85 -1.74
CA ARG A 142 4.34 -1.86 -2.14
C ARG A 142 4.42 -1.70 -3.65
N TRP A 143 4.41 -2.79 -4.40
CA TRP A 143 4.47 -2.73 -5.85
C TRP A 143 3.17 -2.25 -6.47
N HIS A 144 2.02 -2.58 -5.87
CA HIS A 144 0.72 -1.99 -6.22
C HIS A 144 0.75 -0.47 -6.07
N SER A 145 1.24 0.01 -4.94
CA SER A 145 1.30 1.45 -4.66
C SER A 145 2.33 2.17 -5.54
N THR A 146 3.43 1.51 -5.87
CA THR A 146 4.45 2.08 -6.78
C THR A 146 3.90 2.27 -8.19
N ILE A 147 3.27 1.25 -8.78
CA ILE A 147 2.71 1.36 -10.13
C ILE A 147 1.57 2.39 -10.15
N LEU A 148 0.68 2.39 -9.17
CA LEU A 148 -0.40 3.37 -9.07
C LEU A 148 0.15 4.79 -8.93
N SER A 149 1.18 4.99 -8.11
CA SER A 149 1.83 6.29 -7.95
C SER A 149 2.34 6.85 -9.27
N GLU A 150 3.09 6.07 -10.03
CA GLU A 150 3.67 6.55 -11.28
C GLU A 150 2.63 6.76 -12.39
N LEU A 151 1.56 5.97 -12.43
CA LEU A 151 0.43 6.23 -13.32
C LEU A 151 -0.24 7.56 -13.00
N MET A 152 -0.48 7.86 -11.72
CA MET A 152 -1.01 9.15 -11.28
C MET A 152 -0.09 10.32 -11.61
N LEU A 153 1.22 10.20 -11.31
CA LEU A 153 2.22 11.21 -11.63
C LEU A 153 2.28 11.49 -13.13
N SER A 154 2.16 10.45 -13.98
CA SER A 154 2.24 10.60 -15.44
C SER A 154 1.11 11.44 -16.04
N ILE A 155 0.02 11.65 -15.32
CA ILE A 155 -1.09 12.54 -15.70
C ILE A 155 -1.21 13.79 -14.80
N GLY A 156 -0.14 14.11 -14.06
CA GLY A 156 -0.05 15.31 -13.25
C GLY A 156 -0.78 15.26 -11.90
N ILE A 157 -1.19 14.08 -11.42
CA ILE A 157 -1.80 13.93 -10.10
C ILE A 157 -0.71 13.78 -9.05
N LYS A 158 -0.61 14.76 -8.15
CA LYS A 158 0.29 14.73 -6.99
C LYS A 158 -0.14 13.66 -6.02
N ASN A 159 0.76 12.72 -5.73
CA ASN A 159 0.50 11.63 -4.80
C ASN A 159 1.79 11.14 -4.16
N ARG A 160 1.66 10.35 -3.10
CA ARG A 160 2.73 9.61 -2.43
C ARG A 160 2.27 8.20 -2.12
N PHE A 161 3.18 7.24 -2.04
CA PHE A 161 2.90 5.98 -1.36
C PHE A 161 3.58 5.95 0.01
N ILE A 162 2.84 5.47 0.98
CA ILE A 162 3.18 5.52 2.40
C ILE A 162 3.23 4.10 2.94
N THR A 163 4.30 3.75 3.65
CA THR A 163 4.35 2.54 4.47
C THR A 163 3.70 2.83 5.80
N CYS A 164 2.65 2.09 6.13
CA CYS A 164 1.93 2.11 7.39
C CYS A 164 2.42 0.95 8.24
N LEU A 165 2.87 1.20 9.47
CA LEU A 165 3.58 0.22 10.28
C LEU A 165 2.96 0.08 11.67
N PRO A 166 3.02 -1.15 12.25
CA PRO A 166 2.55 -1.43 13.60
C PRO A 166 3.54 -0.94 14.68
N GLU A 167 3.09 -0.96 15.93
CA GLU A 167 3.96 -0.65 17.07
C GLU A 167 5.05 -1.70 17.27
N ASP A 168 4.72 -2.96 17.04
CA ASP A 168 5.66 -4.06 17.19
C ASP A 168 6.65 -4.07 16.01
N LYS A 169 7.91 -3.81 16.28
CA LYS A 169 8.99 -3.77 15.27
C LYS A 169 9.30 -5.16 14.68
N ASP A 170 8.97 -6.21 15.42
CA ASP A 170 9.18 -7.60 14.97
C ASP A 170 8.02 -8.12 14.12
N ASP A 171 6.89 -7.38 14.07
CA ASP A 171 5.79 -7.67 13.16
C ASP A 171 6.15 -7.19 11.74
N GLY A 172 6.51 -8.12 10.88
CA GLY A 172 6.83 -7.85 9.47
C GLY A 172 5.62 -7.52 8.59
N ASP A 173 4.40 -7.57 9.14
CA ASP A 173 3.17 -7.31 8.42
C ASP A 173 2.83 -5.81 8.45
N CYS A 174 3.40 -5.08 7.52
CA CYS A 174 3.12 -3.67 7.24
C CYS A 174 2.26 -3.51 5.98
N HIS A 175 1.70 -2.33 5.78
CA HIS A 175 0.91 -2.03 4.59
C HIS A 175 1.44 -0.80 3.84
N VAL A 176 1.32 -0.80 2.51
CA VAL A 176 1.72 0.33 1.68
C VAL A 176 0.55 0.76 0.81
N VAL A 177 0.18 2.02 0.93
CA VAL A 177 -0.95 2.61 0.19
C VAL A 177 -0.59 3.97 -0.39
N ASN A 178 -1.42 4.47 -1.30
CA ASN A 178 -1.25 5.81 -1.83
C ASN A 178 -2.08 6.84 -1.04
N ILE A 179 -1.54 8.04 -0.92
CA ILE A 179 -2.32 9.26 -0.62
C ILE A 179 -2.27 10.17 -1.83
N VAL A 180 -3.42 10.73 -2.19
CA VAL A 180 -3.64 11.58 -3.36
C VAL A 180 -3.96 12.98 -2.90
N TRP A 181 -3.27 13.99 -3.42
CA TRP A 181 -3.62 15.38 -3.19
C TRP A 181 -4.80 15.79 -4.06
N LEU A 182 -5.86 16.25 -3.44
CA LEU A 182 -7.08 16.72 -4.08
C LEU A 182 -7.09 18.24 -4.06
N PRO A 183 -6.64 18.93 -5.15
CA PRO A 183 -6.56 20.38 -5.19
C PRO A 183 -7.92 21.05 -5.08
N GLU A 184 -8.98 20.35 -5.46
CA GLU A 184 -10.37 20.85 -5.37
C GLU A 184 -10.81 21.08 -3.92
N ASN A 185 -10.25 20.33 -2.99
CA ASN A 185 -10.61 20.34 -1.56
C ASN A 185 -9.45 20.72 -0.65
N GLU A 186 -8.25 20.94 -1.22
CA GLU A 186 -7.00 21.20 -0.49
C GLU A 186 -6.73 20.15 0.60
N GLN A 187 -6.90 18.86 0.25
CA GLN A 187 -6.74 17.75 1.19
C GLN A 187 -6.06 16.53 0.57
N TRP A 188 -5.44 15.72 1.40
CA TRP A 188 -5.01 14.37 1.06
C TRP A 188 -6.15 13.37 1.23
N ALA A 189 -6.18 12.32 0.40
CA ALA A 189 -7.11 11.21 0.52
C ALA A 189 -6.36 9.89 0.31
N MET A 190 -6.65 8.89 1.14
CA MET A 190 -6.07 7.54 1.02
C MET A 190 -6.81 6.75 -0.05
N ILE A 191 -6.04 6.00 -0.87
CA ILE A 191 -6.55 5.04 -1.84
C ILE A 191 -5.63 3.82 -1.89
N ASP A 192 -6.22 2.64 -1.94
CA ASP A 192 -5.52 1.36 -1.94
C ASP A 192 -5.97 0.50 -3.12
N SER A 193 -5.07 0.29 -4.08
CA SER A 193 -5.33 -0.60 -5.22
C SER A 193 -5.07 -2.06 -4.90
N ASP A 194 -4.38 -2.37 -3.80
CA ASP A 194 -4.05 -3.73 -3.40
C ASP A 194 -5.23 -4.40 -2.66
N MET A 195 -5.75 -3.73 -1.62
CA MET A 195 -6.96 -4.17 -0.89
C MET A 195 -8.26 -3.63 -1.47
N VAL A 196 -8.19 -2.93 -2.61
CA VAL A 196 -9.32 -2.40 -3.40
C VAL A 196 -10.24 -1.48 -2.61
N GLU A 197 -9.67 -0.59 -1.80
CA GLU A 197 -10.43 0.23 -0.87
C GLU A 197 -10.01 1.71 -0.81
N TYR A 198 -10.87 2.51 -0.18
CA TYR A 198 -10.62 3.86 0.30
C TYR A 198 -11.45 4.12 1.55
N VAL A 199 -11.15 5.17 2.30
CA VAL A 199 -11.80 5.41 3.59
C VAL A 199 -12.51 6.75 3.61
N THR A 200 -13.72 6.75 4.21
CA THR A 200 -14.49 7.97 4.45
C THR A 200 -14.87 8.11 5.93
N GLY A 201 -14.89 9.34 6.39
CA GLY A 201 -15.39 9.73 7.70
C GLY A 201 -16.83 10.21 7.67
N GLU A 202 -17.18 11.04 8.65
CA GLU A 202 -18.50 11.64 8.80
C GLU A 202 -18.91 12.41 7.55
N GLY A 203 -20.15 12.24 7.14
CA GLY A 203 -20.71 12.90 5.93
C GLY A 203 -20.14 12.41 4.61
N GLY A 204 -19.38 11.31 4.60
CA GLY A 204 -18.75 10.77 3.39
C GLY A 204 -17.48 11.52 2.98
N LYS A 205 -16.88 12.33 3.88
CA LYS A 205 -15.60 12.99 3.62
C LYS A 205 -14.50 11.96 3.42
N LEU A 206 -13.74 12.05 2.33
CA LEU A 206 -12.54 11.26 2.13
C LEU A 206 -11.51 11.55 3.24
N LEU A 207 -10.85 10.52 3.75
CA LEU A 207 -9.86 10.64 4.81
C LEU A 207 -8.45 10.40 4.28
N SER A 208 -7.51 11.19 4.80
CA SER A 208 -6.09 10.91 4.73
C SER A 208 -5.69 9.88 5.78
N LEU A 209 -4.46 9.34 5.71
CA LEU A 209 -3.91 8.46 6.74
C LEU A 209 -3.77 9.18 8.10
N ALA A 210 -3.42 10.48 8.09
CA ALA A 210 -3.39 11.31 9.28
C ALA A 210 -4.77 11.38 9.96
N GLU A 211 -5.81 11.71 9.17
CA GLU A 211 -7.17 11.77 9.68
C GLU A 211 -7.70 10.41 10.13
N MET A 212 -7.39 9.32 9.41
CA MET A 212 -7.76 7.96 9.83
C MET A 212 -7.19 7.65 11.23
N ARG A 213 -5.91 7.95 11.46
CA ARG A 213 -5.28 7.78 12.77
C ARG A 213 -6.00 8.58 13.86
N GLU A 214 -6.30 9.86 13.60
CA GLU A 214 -7.04 10.71 14.54
C GLU A 214 -8.46 10.20 14.81
N TYR A 215 -9.15 9.65 13.80
CA TYR A 215 -10.46 9.03 13.97
C TYR A 215 -10.38 7.82 14.92
N VAL A 216 -9.38 6.94 14.74
CA VAL A 216 -9.17 5.78 15.63
C VAL A 216 -8.88 6.25 17.06
N ILE A 217 -7.98 7.21 17.26
CA ILE A 217 -7.63 7.77 18.58
C ILE A 217 -8.84 8.41 19.27
N ALA A 218 -9.67 9.12 18.51
CA ALA A 218 -10.84 9.79 19.03
C ALA A 218 -12.07 8.86 19.19
N GLY A 219 -11.95 7.58 18.84
CA GLY A 219 -13.08 6.63 18.84
C GLY A 219 -14.19 7.01 17.86
N LYS A 220 -13.87 7.78 16.82
CA LYS A 220 -14.81 8.15 15.77
C LYS A 220 -14.94 7.03 14.73
N PRO A 221 -16.16 6.71 14.28
CA PRO A 221 -16.33 5.72 13.23
C PRO A 221 -15.84 6.25 11.88
N PHE A 222 -15.19 5.39 11.11
CA PHE A 222 -14.91 5.60 9.70
C PHE A 222 -15.44 4.42 8.89
N THR A 223 -15.66 4.64 7.61
CA THR A 223 -16.18 3.62 6.70
C THR A 223 -15.09 3.22 5.70
N VAL A 224 -14.79 1.93 5.65
CA VAL A 224 -14.03 1.32 4.57
C VAL A 224 -14.96 1.13 3.39
N ASN A 225 -14.64 1.74 2.26
CA ASN A 225 -15.41 1.66 1.03
C ASN A 225 -14.62 0.85 0.01
N VAL A 226 -15.31 0.02 -0.75
CA VAL A 226 -14.68 -0.81 -1.79
C VAL A 226 -14.64 -0.03 -3.11
N LEU A 227 -13.54 -0.17 -3.85
CA LEU A 227 -13.41 0.44 -5.18
C LEU A 227 -14.50 -0.08 -6.15
N PRO A 228 -14.97 0.77 -7.09
CA PRO A 228 -16.00 0.38 -8.06
C PRO A 228 -15.65 -0.89 -8.85
N GLY A 229 -16.59 -1.83 -8.92
CA GLY A 229 -16.42 -3.11 -9.59
C GLY A 229 -15.78 -4.20 -8.74
N PHE A 230 -15.57 -3.94 -7.43
CA PHE A 230 -15.06 -4.91 -6.46
C PHE A 230 -16.07 -5.22 -5.33
N GLU A 231 -17.35 -4.94 -5.54
CA GLU A 231 -18.43 -5.14 -4.57
C GLU A 231 -18.59 -6.62 -4.15
N ASN A 232 -18.02 -7.54 -4.91
CA ASN A 232 -18.00 -8.97 -4.60
C ASN A 232 -16.62 -9.46 -4.11
N SER A 233 -15.68 -8.57 -3.82
CA SER A 233 -14.39 -8.94 -3.24
C SER A 233 -14.56 -9.43 -1.81
N TRP A 234 -13.52 -10.11 -1.28
CA TRP A 234 -13.55 -10.54 0.12
C TRP A 234 -13.59 -9.33 1.08
N VAL A 235 -12.99 -8.21 0.70
CA VAL A 235 -13.01 -6.95 1.49
C VAL A 235 -14.43 -6.40 1.60
N ALA A 236 -15.25 -6.55 0.57
CA ALA A 236 -16.64 -6.08 0.57
C ALA A 236 -17.57 -6.88 1.52
N ALA A 237 -17.16 -8.07 1.92
CA ALA A 237 -17.91 -8.85 2.91
C ALA A 237 -17.79 -8.23 4.31
N GLU A 238 -18.80 -8.44 5.18
CA GLU A 238 -18.79 -7.91 6.55
C GLU A 238 -17.52 -8.30 7.34
N SER A 239 -17.07 -9.54 7.18
CA SER A 239 -15.81 -10.01 7.80
C SER A 239 -14.59 -9.28 7.24
N GLY A 240 -14.56 -9.01 5.94
CA GLY A 240 -13.46 -8.27 5.31
C GLY A 240 -13.41 -6.82 5.79
N LEU A 241 -14.56 -6.15 5.89
CA LEU A 241 -14.63 -4.79 6.42
C LEU A 241 -14.16 -4.71 7.88
N LYS A 242 -14.55 -5.66 8.73
CA LYS A 242 -14.06 -5.76 10.12
C LYS A 242 -12.56 -6.00 10.18
N TYR A 243 -12.07 -6.91 9.34
CA TYR A 243 -10.63 -7.17 9.22
C TYR A 243 -9.88 -5.90 8.86
N MET A 244 -10.31 -5.15 7.84
CA MET A 244 -9.63 -3.93 7.42
C MET A 244 -9.67 -2.85 8.50
N GLN A 245 -10.75 -2.71 9.25
CA GLN A 245 -10.81 -1.79 10.40
C GLN A 245 -9.76 -2.16 11.48
N ALA A 246 -9.63 -3.44 11.79
CA ALA A 246 -8.66 -3.94 12.76
C ALA A 246 -7.22 -3.83 12.23
N TYR A 247 -7.04 -4.07 10.94
CA TYR A 247 -5.76 -3.95 10.25
C TYR A 247 -5.25 -2.50 10.24
N TRP A 248 -6.15 -1.54 10.00
CA TRP A 248 -5.83 -0.12 10.11
C TRP A 248 -5.49 0.28 11.55
N ALA A 249 -6.25 -0.17 12.55
CA ALA A 249 -5.92 0.11 13.96
C ALA A 249 -4.51 -0.39 14.33
N LYS A 250 -4.03 -1.48 13.73
CA LYS A 250 -2.67 -2.00 13.91
C LYS A 250 -1.63 -1.13 13.19
N ASN A 251 -1.86 -0.80 11.91
CA ASN A 251 -0.84 -0.25 11.02
C ASN A 251 -0.82 1.29 10.94
N LEU A 252 -1.62 2.00 11.71
CA LEU A 252 -1.58 3.47 11.83
C LEU A 252 -0.67 3.96 12.97
N TYR A 253 0.27 3.11 13.47
CA TYR A 253 1.08 3.48 14.60
C TYR A 253 2.21 4.44 14.21
N TRP A 254 2.96 4.12 13.17
CA TRP A 254 3.97 5.00 12.58
C TRP A 254 4.03 4.83 11.06
N PHE A 255 4.72 5.77 10.38
CA PHE A 255 4.69 5.88 8.94
C PHE A 255 6.08 6.10 8.36
N ALA A 256 6.29 5.64 7.12
CA ALA A 256 7.51 5.92 6.40
C ALA A 256 7.21 6.24 4.92
N LEU A 257 7.94 7.20 4.36
CA LEU A 257 7.80 7.64 2.97
C LEU A 257 9.15 8.10 2.39
N HIS A 258 9.18 8.24 1.07
CA HIS A 258 10.23 8.98 0.38
C HIS A 258 9.99 10.48 0.50
N SER A 259 11.02 11.28 0.81
CA SER A 259 10.89 12.74 0.82
C SER A 259 10.56 13.30 -0.56
N THR A 260 11.01 12.61 -1.60
CA THR A 260 10.77 13.01 -3.00
C THR A 260 9.44 12.46 -3.52
N TYR A 261 8.67 13.28 -4.21
CA TYR A 261 7.57 12.87 -5.07
C TYR A 261 8.12 12.75 -6.50
N GLY A 262 8.15 11.56 -7.06
CA GLY A 262 8.73 11.40 -8.40
C GLY A 262 8.61 9.99 -8.94
N PHE A 263 9.14 9.83 -10.15
CA PHE A 263 9.26 8.50 -10.78
C PHE A 263 10.49 7.75 -10.28
N ASP A 264 10.52 6.45 -10.53
CA ASP A 264 11.66 5.56 -10.27
C ASP A 264 12.17 5.64 -8.82
N LEU A 265 11.25 5.81 -7.85
CA LEU A 265 11.61 5.90 -6.43
C LEU A 265 12.04 4.56 -5.83
N GLU A 266 11.67 3.45 -6.43
CA GLU A 266 12.00 2.10 -5.99
C GLU A 266 13.04 1.47 -6.93
N GLY A 267 14.23 1.17 -6.41
CA GLY A 267 15.33 0.59 -7.20
C GLY A 267 16.61 1.39 -7.10
N THR A 268 17.41 1.39 -8.18
CA THR A 268 18.67 2.16 -8.27
C THR A 268 18.34 3.59 -8.67
N ARG A 269 18.39 4.51 -7.71
CA ARG A 269 17.97 5.89 -7.94
C ARG A 269 19.11 6.83 -8.23
N THR A 270 18.81 7.83 -9.07
CA THR A 270 19.67 8.98 -9.33
C THR A 270 19.14 10.27 -8.70
N LEU A 271 17.88 10.27 -8.25
CA LEU A 271 17.25 11.46 -7.64
C LEU A 271 17.68 11.61 -6.17
N PRO A 272 17.91 12.86 -5.72
CA PRO A 272 18.09 13.13 -4.30
C PRO A 272 16.83 12.74 -3.54
N ASP A 273 16.99 11.87 -2.55
CA ASP A 273 15.87 11.43 -1.74
C ASP A 273 16.34 10.94 -0.39
N THR A 274 15.46 11.10 0.59
CA THR A 274 15.65 10.64 1.95
C THR A 274 14.43 9.84 2.37
N TYR A 275 14.64 8.70 3.00
CA TYR A 275 13.53 7.99 3.62
C TYR A 275 13.21 8.67 4.94
N VAL A 276 11.95 9.07 5.15
CA VAL A 276 11.50 9.82 6.32
C VAL A 276 10.50 8.97 7.10
N CYS A 277 10.72 8.86 8.42
CA CYS A 277 9.85 8.11 9.32
C CYS A 277 9.16 9.08 10.30
N LEU A 278 7.83 9.12 10.30
CA LEU A 278 7.02 9.82 11.29
C LEU A 278 6.68 8.83 12.42
N VAL A 279 7.18 9.10 13.61
CA VAL A 279 6.98 8.24 14.78
C VAL A 279 6.34 8.99 15.95
N PRO A 280 5.57 8.31 16.82
CA PRO A 280 5.15 8.91 18.09
C PRO A 280 6.36 9.33 18.93
N PRO A 281 6.28 10.46 19.66
CA PRO A 281 7.35 10.89 20.57
C PRO A 281 7.74 9.78 21.55
N GLY A 282 9.05 9.49 21.62
CA GLY A 282 9.60 8.45 22.48
C GLY A 282 9.60 7.02 21.88
N TYR A 283 9.03 6.81 20.69
CA TYR A 283 9.11 5.53 20.00
C TYR A 283 10.47 5.38 19.30
N ASP A 284 11.13 4.26 19.54
CA ASP A 284 12.40 3.92 18.91
C ASP A 284 12.20 2.98 17.72
N CYS A 285 12.38 3.51 16.52
CA CYS A 285 12.32 2.75 15.25
C CYS A 285 13.71 2.49 14.63
N SER A 286 14.79 2.66 15.40
CA SER A 286 16.18 2.66 14.88
C SER A 286 16.53 1.46 14.02
N ASP A 287 16.07 0.27 14.39
CA ASP A 287 16.35 -0.97 13.66
C ASP A 287 15.64 -1.03 12.31
N SER A 288 14.46 -0.40 12.21
CA SER A 288 13.61 -0.40 11.01
C SER A 288 13.87 0.79 10.09
N SER A 289 14.49 1.85 10.62
CA SER A 289 14.69 3.14 9.95
C SER A 289 16.15 3.43 9.59
N ASN A 290 17.00 2.42 9.54
CA ASN A 290 18.43 2.60 9.26
C ASN A 290 18.65 3.41 7.97
N GLY A 291 19.39 4.55 8.11
CA GLY A 291 19.61 5.51 7.02
C GLY A 291 18.44 6.47 6.75
N SER A 292 17.41 6.47 7.58
CA SER A 292 16.25 7.35 7.45
C SER A 292 16.35 8.56 8.36
N VAL A 293 15.66 9.65 8.00
CA VAL A 293 15.35 10.75 8.91
C VAL A 293 14.15 10.34 9.75
N VAL A 294 14.26 10.49 11.08
CA VAL A 294 13.16 10.22 12.02
C VAL A 294 12.61 11.55 12.53
N THR A 295 11.32 11.74 12.42
CA THR A 295 10.64 12.96 12.88
C THR A 295 9.40 12.62 13.72
N THR A 296 9.05 13.53 14.63
CA THR A 296 7.77 13.55 15.35
C THR A 296 6.87 14.68 14.84
N ASN A 297 7.31 15.44 13.83
CA ASN A 297 6.58 16.56 13.25
C ASN A 297 5.65 16.08 12.11
N ALA A 298 4.38 15.93 12.43
CA ALA A 298 3.37 15.48 11.47
C ALA A 298 3.12 16.50 10.36
N VAL A 299 3.10 17.79 10.66
CA VAL A 299 2.88 18.85 9.65
C VAL A 299 3.98 18.84 8.59
N ALA A 300 5.25 18.76 9.02
CA ALA A 300 6.37 18.65 8.09
C ALA A 300 6.34 17.36 7.27
N PHE A 301 5.95 16.24 7.89
CA PHE A 301 5.90 14.93 7.24
C PHE A 301 4.80 14.85 6.17
N TRP A 302 3.58 15.27 6.49
CA TRP A 302 2.45 15.23 5.55
C TRP A 302 2.53 16.34 4.50
N GLY A 303 3.24 17.43 4.77
CA GLY A 303 3.35 18.59 3.89
C GLY A 303 2.06 19.42 3.88
N GLU A 304 1.44 19.55 5.04
CA GLU A 304 0.22 20.34 5.30
C GLU A 304 0.57 21.81 5.62
#